data_14b59f1f037f2b36ec95b150f6f81ca8
#
_entry.id   14b59f1f037f2b36ec95b150f6f81ca8
#
_cell.length_a   1.000
_cell.length_b   1.000
_cell.length_c   1.000
_cell.angle_alpha   90.00
_cell.angle_beta   90.00
_cell.angle_gamma   90.00
#
_symmetry.space_group_name_H-M   'P 1'
#
loop_
_entity.id
_entity.type
_entity.pdbx_description
1 polymer ?
#
loop_
_entity_poly.entity_id
_entity_poly.type
_entity_poly.pdbx_seq_one_letter_code
_entity_poly.pdbx_strand_id
1 'polypeptide(L)'
;MDDDNIRLEVFFYRSEHGSEPVRVWLKSLPFDEKRIIGEDIKTVQFGWPLGMPMVRKLEPGLWEVRSKLADKIARVIFTVKDQKMVLLHGFIKKSDKTPQDDLKVAHQRL
;
A
#
# COMPACT_ATOMS: atom_id res chain seq x y z
N MET A 1 -8.63 -24.88 -8.24
CA MET A 1 -8.25 -24.41 -7.89
C MET A 1 -7.97 -23.47 -7.70
N ASP A 2 -7.74 -23.02 -7.81
CA ASP A 2 -7.50 -22.23 -7.69
C ASP A 2 -7.72 -21.06 -6.96
N ASP A 3 -8.56 -20.82 -6.34
CA ASP A 3 -8.86 -19.83 -5.33
C ASP A 3 -7.74 -19.68 -4.36
N ASP A 4 -6.94 -20.65 -4.25
CA ASP A 4 -5.84 -20.68 -3.30
C ASP A 4 -4.75 -19.70 -3.64
N ASN A 5 -4.78 -19.17 -4.85
CA ASN A 5 -3.76 -18.23 -5.27
C ASN A 5 -3.94 -16.83 -4.68
N ILE A 6 -5.16 -16.50 -4.30
CA ILE A 6 -5.44 -15.18 -3.73
C ILE A 6 -5.45 -15.28 -2.22
N ARG A 7 -4.46 -14.66 -1.58
CA ARG A 7 -4.37 -14.70 -0.12
C ARG A 7 -5.07 -13.55 0.55
N LEU A 8 -5.13 -12.39 -0.12
CA LEU A 8 -5.74 -11.20 0.45
C LEU A 8 -6.71 -10.58 -0.54
N GLU A 9 -7.77 -9.97 -0.02
CA GLU A 9 -8.63 -9.10 -0.78
C GLU A 9 -8.16 -7.67 -0.55
N VAL A 10 -8.08 -6.87 -1.61
CA VAL A 10 -7.59 -5.49 -1.50
C VAL A 10 -8.75 -4.52 -1.43
N PHE A 11 -8.71 -3.64 -0.44
CA PHE A 11 -9.69 -2.58 -0.26
C PHE A 11 -8.98 -1.25 -0.12
N PHE A 12 -9.62 -0.19 -0.60
CA PHE A 12 -9.16 1.16 -0.34
C PHE A 12 -9.83 1.67 0.94
N TYR A 13 -9.04 2.25 1.84
CA TYR A 13 -9.62 2.95 2.98
C TYR A 13 -10.62 3.97 2.46
N ARG A 14 -11.78 4.04 3.11
CA ARG A 14 -12.85 4.94 2.74
C ARG A 14 -13.22 5.80 3.93
N SER A 15 -13.24 7.12 3.73
CA SER A 15 -13.56 8.04 4.81
C SER A 15 -15.07 8.04 5.10
N GLU A 16 -15.45 8.70 6.20
CA GLU A 16 -16.85 8.84 6.57
C GLU A 16 -17.69 9.44 5.44
N HIS A 17 -17.08 10.36 4.69
CA HIS A 17 -17.78 11.06 3.61
C HIS A 17 -17.68 10.34 2.28
N GLY A 18 -17.11 9.15 2.26
CA GLY A 18 -17.08 8.32 1.08
C GLY A 18 -15.89 8.52 0.17
N SER A 19 -14.89 9.31 0.56
CA SER A 19 -13.71 9.48 -0.28
C SER A 19 -12.74 8.32 -0.04
N GLU A 20 -11.98 7.98 -1.08
CA GLU A 20 -10.96 6.94 -1.03
C GLU A 20 -9.64 7.57 -1.39
N PRO A 21 -8.91 8.12 -0.39
CA PRO A 21 -7.71 8.91 -0.68
C PRO A 21 -6.62 8.18 -1.45
N VAL A 22 -6.39 6.90 -1.19
CA VAL A 22 -5.36 6.16 -1.92
C VAL A 22 -5.76 5.96 -3.37
N ARG A 23 -7.04 5.70 -3.63
CA ARG A 23 -7.52 5.58 -5.00
C ARG A 23 -7.32 6.90 -5.76
N VAL A 24 -7.68 8.02 -5.13
CA VAL A 24 -7.50 9.34 -5.73
C VAL A 24 -6.02 9.61 -6.01
N TRP A 25 -5.17 9.30 -5.02
CA TRP A 25 -3.74 9.49 -5.18
C TRP A 25 -3.18 8.67 -6.36
N LEU A 26 -3.57 7.38 -6.45
CA LEU A 26 -3.11 6.54 -7.54
C LEU A 26 -3.55 7.09 -8.89
N LYS A 27 -4.78 7.56 -8.98
CA LYS A 27 -5.29 8.11 -10.24
C LYS A 27 -4.55 9.37 -10.68
N SER A 28 -3.94 10.09 -9.74
CA SER A 28 -3.22 11.32 -10.05
C SER A 28 -1.81 11.06 -10.60
N LEU A 29 -1.33 9.84 -10.54
CA LEU A 29 0.04 9.52 -10.95
C LEU A 29 0.13 9.24 -12.45
N PRO A 30 1.33 9.42 -13.04
CA PRO A 30 1.54 9.02 -14.42
C PRO A 30 1.20 7.54 -14.63
N PHE A 31 0.76 7.19 -15.82
CA PHE A 31 0.30 5.84 -16.10
C PHE A 31 1.32 4.76 -15.75
N ASP A 32 2.58 4.97 -16.12
CA ASP A 32 3.61 3.96 -15.86
C ASP A 32 3.85 3.77 -14.36
N GLU A 33 3.83 4.85 -13.59
CA GLU A 33 4.03 4.75 -12.14
C GLU A 33 2.85 4.06 -11.48
N LYS A 34 1.65 4.43 -11.89
CA LYS A 34 0.44 3.82 -11.38
C LYS A 34 0.43 2.31 -11.66
N ARG A 35 0.86 1.92 -12.86
CA ARG A 35 0.92 0.52 -13.24
C ARG A 35 1.91 -0.27 -12.38
N ILE A 36 3.09 0.30 -12.15
CA ILE A 36 4.10 -0.37 -11.33
C ILE A 36 3.58 -0.58 -9.90
N ILE A 37 3.00 0.46 -9.32
CA ILE A 37 2.49 0.38 -7.96
C ILE A 37 1.36 -0.65 -7.88
N GLY A 38 0.46 -0.64 -8.86
CA GLY A 38 -0.64 -1.60 -8.90
C GLY A 38 -0.15 -3.03 -9.01
N GLU A 39 0.88 -3.27 -9.83
CA GLU A 39 1.44 -4.61 -9.96
C GLU A 39 2.09 -5.06 -8.66
N ASP A 40 2.76 -4.15 -7.96
CA ASP A 40 3.41 -4.50 -6.70
C ASP A 40 2.38 -4.81 -5.62
N ILE A 41 1.28 -4.04 -5.58
CA ILE A 41 0.19 -4.35 -4.66
C ILE A 41 -0.37 -5.74 -4.96
N LYS A 42 -0.53 -6.06 -6.23
CA LYS A 42 -1.02 -7.37 -6.63
C LYS A 42 -0.06 -8.48 -6.22
N THR A 43 1.23 -8.24 -6.34
CA THR A 43 2.25 -9.21 -5.90
C THR A 43 2.11 -9.49 -4.40
N VAL A 44 1.88 -8.45 -3.61
CA VAL A 44 1.67 -8.61 -2.17
C VAL A 44 0.38 -9.37 -1.91
N GLN A 45 -0.67 -9.04 -2.64
CA GLN A 45 -1.97 -9.69 -2.50
C GLN A 45 -1.86 -11.20 -2.65
N PHE A 46 -1.12 -11.65 -3.65
CA PHE A 46 -1.00 -13.07 -3.93
C PHE A 46 0.08 -13.77 -3.10
N GLY A 47 1.10 -13.05 -2.68
CA GLY A 47 2.25 -13.64 -2.01
C GLY A 47 2.33 -13.39 -0.51
N TRP A 48 1.34 -12.75 0.07
CA TRP A 48 1.37 -12.42 1.49
C TRP A 48 1.54 -13.67 2.37
N PRO A 49 2.37 -13.62 3.42
CA PRO A 49 3.17 -12.45 3.82
C PRO A 49 4.50 -12.37 3.06
N LEU A 50 4.95 -11.14 2.81
CA LEU A 50 6.21 -10.88 2.14
C LEU A 50 7.02 -9.90 2.99
N GLY A 51 8.34 -9.98 2.86
CA GLY A 51 9.25 -9.08 3.55
C GLY A 51 9.98 -8.15 2.60
N MET A 52 11.05 -7.55 3.11
CA MET A 52 11.89 -6.67 2.30
C MET A 52 12.46 -7.41 1.10
N PRO A 53 12.70 -6.72 0.00
CA PRO A 53 12.59 -5.26 -0.14
C PRO A 53 11.19 -4.78 -0.49
N MET A 54 10.26 -5.66 -0.83
CA MET A 54 8.96 -5.25 -1.31
C MET A 54 8.04 -4.77 -0.20
N VAL A 55 8.02 -5.45 0.95
CA VAL A 55 7.16 -5.08 2.06
C VAL A 55 8.00 -4.82 3.29
N ARG A 56 7.79 -3.68 3.91
CA ARG A 56 8.45 -3.31 5.14
C ARG A 56 7.44 -3.22 6.27
N LYS A 57 7.73 -3.87 7.39
CA LYS A 57 6.88 -3.73 8.56
C LYS A 57 7.26 -2.45 9.28
N LEU A 58 6.28 -1.58 9.50
CA LEU A 58 6.51 -0.30 10.16
C LEU A 58 6.31 -0.40 11.65
N GLU A 59 5.25 -1.09 12.06
CA GLU A 59 4.93 -1.33 13.46
C GLU A 59 3.84 -2.39 13.49
N PRO A 60 3.45 -2.90 14.67
CA PRO A 60 2.41 -3.91 14.72
C PRO A 60 1.15 -3.43 14.00
N GLY A 61 0.69 -4.21 13.05
CA GLY A 61 -0.51 -3.90 12.29
C GLY A 61 -0.34 -2.98 11.10
N LEU A 62 0.86 -2.46 10.86
CA LEU A 62 1.12 -1.56 9.73
C LEU A 62 2.33 -1.99 8.93
N TRP A 63 2.15 -2.07 7.62
CA TRP A 63 3.20 -2.41 6.66
C TRP A 63 3.15 -1.42 5.51
N GLU A 64 4.22 -1.37 4.73
CA GLU A 64 4.20 -0.57 3.50
C GLU A 64 4.67 -1.41 2.31
N VAL A 65 4.01 -1.23 1.18
CA VAL A 65 4.48 -1.74 -0.10
C VAL A 65 5.43 -0.69 -0.66
N ARG A 66 6.62 -1.13 -1.05
CA ARG A 66 7.66 -0.24 -1.58
C ARG A 66 7.81 -0.52 -3.07
N SER A 67 7.45 0.46 -3.88
CA SER A 67 7.52 0.33 -5.33
C SER A 67 8.64 1.20 -5.86
N LYS A 68 9.60 0.56 -6.54
CA LYS A 68 10.75 1.26 -7.06
C LYS A 68 10.40 1.91 -8.39
N LEU A 69 10.46 3.23 -8.43
CA LEU A 69 10.26 4.00 -9.65
C LEU A 69 11.62 4.45 -10.17
N ALA A 70 11.63 5.27 -11.22
CA ALA A 70 12.88 5.63 -11.88
C ALA A 70 13.91 6.25 -10.93
N ASP A 71 13.51 7.23 -10.14
CA ASP A 71 14.42 7.95 -9.24
C ASP A 71 13.87 8.13 -7.83
N LYS A 72 12.87 7.36 -7.47
CA LYS A 72 12.18 7.54 -6.19
C LYS A 72 11.47 6.25 -5.82
N ILE A 73 10.94 6.20 -4.62
CA ILE A 73 10.21 5.03 -4.14
C ILE A 73 8.81 5.47 -3.75
N ALA A 74 7.81 4.83 -4.36
CA ALA A 74 6.43 5.03 -3.97
C ALA A 74 6.14 4.08 -2.81
N ARG A 75 5.34 4.53 -1.86
CA ARG A 75 5.02 3.74 -0.68
C ARG A 75 3.53 3.76 -0.43
N VAL A 76 2.96 2.58 -0.17
CA VAL A 76 1.55 2.46 0.16
C VAL A 76 1.48 1.74 1.50
N ILE A 77 1.01 2.46 2.52
CA ILE A 77 0.87 1.89 3.87
C ILE A 77 -0.46 1.16 3.93
N PHE A 78 -0.42 -0.05 4.47
CA PHE A 78 -1.61 -0.88 4.56
C PHE A 78 -1.65 -1.66 5.87
N THR A 79 -2.84 -2.17 6.18
CA THR A 79 -3.03 -3.10 7.28
C THR A 79 -3.68 -4.36 6.73
N VAL A 80 -3.55 -5.46 7.48
CA VAL A 80 -4.18 -6.72 7.11
C VAL A 80 -5.02 -7.19 8.28
N LYS A 81 -6.29 -7.50 7.99
CA LYS A 81 -7.18 -8.05 9.00
C LYS A 81 -8.19 -8.96 8.30
N ASP A 82 -8.34 -10.17 8.80
CA ASP A 82 -9.30 -11.14 8.25
C ASP A 82 -9.09 -11.34 6.76
N GLN A 83 -7.83 -11.48 6.34
CA GLN A 83 -7.45 -11.67 4.95
C GLN A 83 -7.81 -10.49 4.05
N LYS A 84 -8.01 -9.32 4.63
CA LYS A 84 -8.26 -8.10 3.88
C LYS A 84 -7.08 -7.17 4.01
N MET A 85 -6.59 -6.70 2.86
CA MET A 85 -5.51 -5.74 2.77
C MET A 85 -6.13 -4.38 2.52
N VAL A 86 -6.10 -3.51 3.53
CA VAL A 86 -6.71 -2.19 3.43
C VAL A 86 -5.61 -1.17 3.17
N LEU A 87 -5.69 -0.47 2.05
CA LEU A 87 -4.72 0.55 1.65
C LEU A 87 -5.08 1.85 2.35
N LEU A 88 -4.21 2.29 3.25
CA LEU A 88 -4.49 3.42 4.15
C LEU A 88 -3.95 4.74 3.64
N HIS A 89 -2.75 4.75 3.07
CA HIS A 89 -2.09 6.01 2.69
C HIS A 89 -1.01 5.73 1.65
N GLY A 90 -0.92 6.59 0.65
CA GLY A 90 0.11 6.47 -0.38
C GLY A 90 0.89 7.76 -0.52
N PHE A 91 2.18 7.66 -0.76
CA PHE A 91 3.04 8.83 -0.94
C PHE A 91 4.32 8.43 -1.66
N ILE A 92 5.04 9.43 -2.15
CA ILE A 92 6.31 9.22 -2.84
C ILE A 92 7.38 10.04 -2.13
N LYS A 93 8.47 9.37 -1.75
CA LYS A 93 9.60 10.02 -1.08
C LYS A 93 10.90 9.47 -1.61
N LYS A 94 11.94 10.28 -1.55
CA LYS A 94 13.26 9.85 -1.96
C LYS A 94 14.05 9.22 -0.82
N SER A 95 13.69 9.50 0.43
CA SER A 95 14.38 8.94 1.58
C SER A 95 13.88 7.55 1.92
N ASP A 96 14.71 6.78 2.61
CA ASP A 96 14.35 5.43 3.01
C ASP A 96 13.39 5.37 4.17
N LYS A 97 13.36 6.40 5.00
CA LYS A 97 12.52 6.41 6.18
C LYS A 97 11.09 6.80 5.84
N THR A 98 10.15 6.19 6.52
CA THR A 98 8.75 6.60 6.44
C THR A 98 8.58 7.84 7.31
N PRO A 99 8.22 8.99 6.73
CA PRO A 99 8.05 10.21 7.53
C PRO A 99 6.97 10.06 8.58
N GLN A 100 7.16 10.73 9.71
CA GLN A 100 6.21 10.66 10.82
C GLN A 100 4.82 11.14 10.42
N ASP A 101 4.74 12.16 9.57
CA ASP A 101 3.44 12.68 9.13
C ASP A 101 2.66 11.65 8.36
N ASP A 102 3.33 10.91 7.47
CA ASP A 102 2.66 9.88 6.68
C ASP A 102 2.23 8.71 7.54
N LEU A 103 3.07 8.34 8.50
CA LEU A 103 2.73 7.27 9.44
C LEU A 103 1.52 7.66 10.29
N LYS A 104 1.47 8.91 10.71
CA LYS A 104 0.35 9.42 11.51
C LYS A 104 -0.96 9.36 10.75
N VAL A 105 -0.94 9.72 9.46
CA VAL A 105 -2.14 9.63 8.64
C VAL A 105 -2.64 8.19 8.57
N ALA A 106 -1.72 7.24 8.37
CA ALA A 106 -2.09 5.84 8.31
C ALA A 106 -2.72 5.39 9.63
N HIS A 107 -2.13 5.79 10.75
CA HIS A 107 -2.67 5.48 12.07
C HIS A 107 -4.09 5.96 12.24
N GLN A 108 -4.36 7.18 11.81
CA GLN A 108 -5.69 7.76 11.95
C GLN A 108 -6.74 7.02 11.12
N ARG A 109 -6.31 6.32 10.10
CA ARG A 109 -7.20 5.60 9.20
C ARG A 109 -7.36 4.12 9.56
N LEU A 110 -6.62 3.69 10.57
CA LEU A 110 -6.79 2.35 11.08
C LEU A 110 -8.16 2.23 11.74
#